data_207ee9bab1f2b30b1173d88f036cd32e
#
_entry.id   207ee9bab1f2b30b1173d88f036cd32e
#
_cell.length_a   1.000
_cell.length_b   1.000
_cell.length_c   1.000
_cell.angle_alpha   90.00
_cell.angle_beta   90.00
_cell.angle_gamma   90.00
#
_symmetry.space_group_name_H-M   'P 1'
#
loop_
_entity.id
_entity.type
_entity.pdbx_description
1 polymer ?
#
loop_
_entity_poly.entity_id
_entity_poly.type
_entity_poly.pdbx_seq_one_letter_code
_entity_poly.pdbx_strand_id
1 'polypeptide(L)'
;MKQLTVVLTLAAVSVACLTLAGCMIVQTPAIGIIFTEVKYGDFATTSTAATKEGKACASSILGWVATGDASVTAAKAAGGITNVSTIDHTAKNILGIIGEWCTVVKGS
;
A
#
# COMPACT_ATOMS: atom_id res chain seq x y z
N MET A 1 32.83 -29.25 -19.66
CA MET A 1 32.10 -29.54 -18.42
C MET A 1 32.19 -28.41 -17.39
N LYS A 2 33.38 -27.94 -17.07
CA LYS A 2 33.53 -26.80 -16.13
C LYS A 2 32.81 -25.52 -16.58
N GLN A 3 32.83 -25.19 -17.85
CA GLN A 3 32.16 -24.03 -18.40
C GLN A 3 30.64 -24.14 -18.31
N LEU A 4 30.09 -25.31 -18.53
CA LEU A 4 28.65 -25.53 -18.41
C LEU A 4 28.18 -25.38 -16.97
N THR A 5 28.95 -25.83 -15.99
CA THR A 5 28.66 -25.69 -14.56
C THR A 5 28.69 -24.23 -14.14
N VAL A 6 29.67 -23.47 -14.62
CA VAL A 6 29.77 -22.02 -14.33
C VAL A 6 28.60 -21.26 -14.93
N VAL A 7 28.18 -21.55 -16.15
CA VAL A 7 27.02 -20.93 -16.79
C VAL A 7 25.74 -21.26 -16.04
N LEU A 8 25.56 -22.49 -15.60
CA LEU A 8 24.40 -22.92 -14.81
C LEU A 8 24.35 -22.24 -13.44
N THR A 9 25.48 -22.08 -12.76
CA THR A 9 25.54 -21.40 -11.48
C THR A 9 25.28 -19.90 -11.61
N LEU A 10 25.81 -19.26 -12.64
CA LEU A 10 25.55 -17.85 -12.94
C LEU A 10 24.07 -17.62 -13.27
N ALA A 11 23.47 -18.50 -14.05
CA ALA A 11 22.04 -18.42 -14.36
C ALA A 11 21.18 -18.59 -13.10
N ALA A 12 21.51 -19.53 -12.23
CA ALA A 12 20.80 -19.76 -10.98
C ALA A 12 20.91 -18.56 -10.03
N VAL A 13 22.08 -17.95 -9.91
CA VAL A 13 22.29 -16.74 -9.10
C VAL A 13 21.52 -15.56 -9.67
N SER A 14 21.50 -15.40 -10.98
CA SER A 14 20.75 -14.34 -11.67
C SER A 14 19.25 -14.47 -11.43
N VAL A 15 18.69 -15.66 -11.53
CA VAL A 15 17.27 -15.92 -11.26
C VAL A 15 16.96 -15.68 -9.78
N ALA A 16 17.82 -16.10 -8.86
CA ALA A 16 17.66 -15.86 -7.43
C ALA A 16 17.68 -14.37 -7.09
N CYS A 17 18.56 -13.58 -7.72
CA CYS A 17 18.58 -12.13 -7.55
C CYS A 17 17.31 -11.45 -8.07
N LEU A 18 16.75 -11.92 -9.17
CA LEU A 18 15.50 -11.38 -9.72
C LEU A 18 14.29 -11.70 -8.84
N THR A 19 14.28 -12.85 -8.19
CA THR A 19 13.19 -13.23 -7.29
C THR A 19 13.27 -12.53 -5.91
N LEU A 20 14.47 -12.14 -5.50
CA LEU A 20 14.70 -11.42 -4.24
C LEU A 20 14.46 -9.91 -4.35
N ALA A 21 14.42 -9.38 -5.57
CA ALA A 21 14.06 -7.97 -5.81
C ALA A 21 12.54 -7.78 -5.72
N GLY A 22 11.94 -8.18 -4.60
CA GLY A 22 10.56 -7.91 -4.28
C GLY A 22 10.38 -6.43 -3.95
N CYS A 23 10.27 -5.59 -4.98
CA CYS A 23 9.85 -4.21 -4.78
C CYS A 23 8.40 -4.20 -4.33
N MET A 24 8.16 -3.60 -3.20
CA MET A 24 6.80 -3.34 -2.75
C MET A 24 6.14 -2.34 -3.70
N ILE A 25 5.11 -2.79 -4.38
CA ILE A 25 4.28 -1.91 -5.20
C ILE A 25 3.01 -1.60 -4.41
N VAL A 26 2.84 -0.35 -4.04
CA VAL A 26 1.58 0.14 -3.49
C VAL A 26 0.64 0.45 -4.65
N GLN A 27 -0.55 -0.13 -4.63
CA GLN A 27 -1.57 0.19 -5.64
C GLN A 27 -2.04 1.63 -5.47
N THR A 28 -1.62 2.47 -6.37
CA THR A 28 -2.04 3.86 -6.45
C THR A 28 -2.21 4.26 -7.92
N PRO A 29 -3.03 5.29 -8.23
CA PRO A 29 -3.14 5.79 -9.59
C PRO A 29 -1.85 6.41 -10.13
N ALA A 30 -0.90 6.74 -9.26
CA ALA A 30 0.40 7.27 -9.64
C ALA A 30 1.50 6.59 -8.82
N ILE A 31 2.54 6.13 -9.48
CA ILE A 31 3.65 5.40 -8.85
C ILE A 31 4.97 6.10 -9.16
N GLY A 32 5.74 6.39 -8.12
CA GLY A 32 7.13 6.83 -8.24
C GLY A 32 8.11 5.72 -7.89
N ILE A 33 9.24 5.65 -8.58
CA ILE A 33 10.25 4.61 -8.33
C ILE A 33 11.00 4.86 -7.02
N ILE A 34 11.33 6.12 -6.74
CA ILE A 34 12.12 6.51 -5.57
C ILE A 34 11.20 6.85 -4.39
N PHE A 35 10.18 7.63 -4.66
CA PHE A 35 9.26 8.13 -3.64
C PHE A 35 7.84 8.21 -4.21
N THR A 36 6.88 7.72 -3.46
CA THR A 36 5.46 7.86 -3.77
C THR A 36 4.73 8.33 -2.53
N GLU A 37 4.04 9.44 -2.66
CA GLU A 37 3.07 9.90 -1.67
C GLU A 37 1.86 10.44 -2.43
N VAL A 38 0.76 9.72 -2.38
CA VAL A 38 -0.44 10.02 -3.17
C VAL A 38 -1.66 9.92 -2.29
N LYS A 39 -2.53 10.90 -2.42
CA LYS A 39 -3.89 10.88 -1.86
C LYS A 39 -4.88 10.84 -3.02
N TYR A 40 -5.82 9.91 -2.99
CA TYR A 40 -6.85 9.82 -4.01
C TYR A 40 -8.19 9.40 -3.40
N GLY A 41 -9.27 9.86 -4.03
CA GLY A 41 -10.63 9.48 -3.68
C GLY A 41 -11.02 8.17 -4.34
N ASP A 42 -11.72 7.32 -3.61
CA ASP A 42 -12.21 6.04 -4.11
C ASP A 42 -13.74 6.03 -4.25
N PHE A 43 -14.42 6.60 -3.27
CA PHE A 43 -15.88 6.59 -3.23
C PHE A 43 -16.42 7.88 -2.59
N ALA A 44 -17.51 8.39 -3.14
CA ALA A 44 -18.22 9.54 -2.57
C ALA A 44 -19.73 9.36 -2.75
N THR A 45 -20.49 9.73 -1.71
CA THR A 45 -21.95 9.82 -1.77
C THR A 45 -22.39 11.24 -1.41
N THR A 46 -23.52 11.67 -1.95
CA THR A 46 -24.10 12.98 -1.69
C THR A 46 -25.11 12.97 -0.56
N SER A 47 -25.38 11.83 0.04
CA SER A 47 -26.49 11.62 0.96
C SER A 47 -26.22 12.07 2.39
N THR A 48 -24.97 12.39 2.76
CA THR A 48 -24.62 12.66 4.15
C THR A 48 -23.59 13.78 4.28
N ALA A 49 -23.81 14.70 5.21
CA ALA A 49 -22.82 15.68 5.58
C ALA A 49 -21.65 15.01 6.33
N ALA A 50 -20.42 15.30 5.93
CA ALA A 50 -19.23 14.74 6.57
C ALA A 50 -18.87 15.56 7.82
N THR A 51 -19.33 15.11 8.98
CA THR A 51 -19.03 15.73 10.28
C THR A 51 -17.96 14.98 11.07
N LYS A 52 -17.69 13.74 10.68
CA LYS A 52 -16.71 12.86 11.34
C LYS A 52 -15.70 12.35 10.32
N GLU A 53 -14.50 12.10 10.80
CA GLU A 53 -13.42 11.52 10.01
C GLU A 53 -12.75 10.40 10.79
N GLY A 54 -12.53 9.27 10.12
CA GLY A 54 -11.80 8.13 10.67
C GLY A 54 -10.70 7.70 9.71
N LYS A 55 -9.58 7.26 10.25
CA LYS A 55 -8.42 6.81 9.49
C LYS A 55 -7.93 5.48 10.03
N ALA A 56 -7.63 4.57 9.12
CA ALA A 56 -7.01 3.29 9.42
C ALA A 56 -5.86 3.05 8.46
N CYS A 57 -4.72 2.61 8.97
CA CYS A 57 -3.49 2.46 8.21
C CYS A 57 -2.92 1.06 8.32
N ALA A 58 -2.28 0.62 7.25
CA ALA A 58 -1.41 -0.53 7.21
C ALA A 58 -0.04 -0.11 6.69
N SER A 59 1.00 -0.72 7.23
CA SER A 59 2.37 -0.44 6.82
C SER A 59 3.09 -1.71 6.40
N SER A 60 4.06 -1.55 5.53
CA SER A 60 4.91 -2.64 5.08
C SER A 60 6.37 -2.21 5.10
N ILE A 61 7.23 -3.13 5.50
CA ILE A 61 8.67 -2.92 5.60
C ILE A 61 9.37 -3.88 4.66
N LEU A 62 10.21 -3.37 3.77
CA LEU A 62 11.01 -4.11 2.79
C LEU A 62 10.18 -4.99 1.83
N GLY A 63 8.87 -4.82 1.80
CA GLY A 63 7.98 -5.73 1.07
C GLY A 63 7.87 -7.14 1.69
N TRP A 64 8.48 -7.37 2.84
CA TRP A 64 8.53 -8.68 3.51
C TRP A 64 7.50 -8.80 4.62
N VAL A 65 7.27 -7.72 5.34
CA VAL A 65 6.33 -7.69 6.46
C VAL A 65 5.32 -6.57 6.24
N ALA A 66 4.06 -6.92 6.22
CA ALA A 66 2.95 -5.98 6.17
C ALA A 66 2.08 -6.16 7.41
N THR A 67 1.81 -5.09 8.12
CA THR A 67 1.01 -5.11 9.34
C THR A 67 0.01 -3.96 9.35
N GLY A 68 -1.08 -4.15 10.05
CA GLY A 68 -2.10 -3.14 10.21
C GLY A 68 -3.42 -3.53 9.53
N ASP A 69 -4.44 -2.74 9.79
CA ASP A 69 -5.77 -2.89 9.21
C ASP A 69 -6.21 -1.55 8.62
N ALA A 70 -6.13 -1.45 7.30
CA ALA A 70 -6.56 -0.29 6.52
C ALA A 70 -7.96 -0.47 5.93
N SER A 71 -8.80 -1.27 6.55
CA SER A 71 -10.17 -1.50 6.10
C SER A 71 -11.07 -0.30 6.35
N VAL A 72 -12.13 -0.19 5.58
CA VAL A 72 -13.19 0.80 5.80
C VAL A 72 -13.84 0.61 7.16
N THR A 73 -14.01 -0.63 7.59
CA THR A 73 -14.58 -0.97 8.91
C THR A 73 -13.72 -0.41 10.05
N ALA A 74 -12.40 -0.60 9.98
CA ALA A 74 -11.47 -0.07 10.98
C ALA A 74 -11.46 1.47 10.99
N ALA A 75 -11.48 2.10 9.82
CA ALA A 75 -11.55 3.56 9.71
C ALA A 75 -12.87 4.12 10.27
N LYS A 76 -13.99 3.46 9.99
CA LYS A 76 -15.30 3.83 10.57
C LYS A 76 -15.30 3.74 12.09
N ALA A 77 -14.77 2.68 12.64
CA ALA A 77 -14.65 2.47 14.08
C ALA A 77 -13.77 3.54 14.73
N ALA A 78 -12.65 3.89 14.13
CA ALA A 78 -11.75 4.94 14.61
C ALA A 78 -12.40 6.32 14.66
N GLY A 79 -13.27 6.64 13.69
CA GLY A 79 -13.96 7.93 13.62
C GLY A 79 -15.36 7.95 14.27
N GLY A 80 -15.86 6.80 14.72
CA GLY A 80 -17.24 6.70 15.22
C GLY A 80 -18.29 6.97 14.15
N ILE A 81 -18.01 6.58 12.91
CA ILE A 81 -18.84 6.87 11.74
C ILE A 81 -19.85 5.74 11.54
N THR A 82 -21.12 6.09 11.39
CA THR A 82 -22.20 5.16 11.06
C THR A 82 -22.61 5.24 9.59
N ASN A 83 -22.63 6.46 9.04
CA ASN A 83 -22.96 6.71 7.64
C ASN A 83 -21.75 7.28 6.90
N VAL A 84 -21.29 6.58 5.90
CA VAL A 84 -20.12 6.96 5.10
C VAL A 84 -20.54 7.94 4.01
N SER A 85 -19.83 9.07 3.94
CA SER A 85 -19.98 10.06 2.86
C SER A 85 -18.92 9.91 1.80
N THR A 86 -17.63 9.85 2.20
CA THR A 86 -16.50 9.68 1.29
C THR A 86 -15.52 8.66 1.82
N ILE A 87 -14.86 7.96 0.90
CA ILE A 87 -13.75 7.08 1.18
C ILE A 87 -12.57 7.53 0.34
N ASP A 88 -11.48 7.89 0.98
CA ASP A 88 -10.23 8.28 0.35
C ASP A 88 -9.12 7.34 0.78
N HIS A 89 -8.10 7.22 -0.04
CA HIS A 89 -6.90 6.48 0.28
C HIS A 89 -5.69 7.38 0.21
N THR A 90 -4.74 7.15 1.10
CA THR A 90 -3.41 7.73 1.01
C THR A 90 -2.38 6.61 0.92
N ALA A 91 -1.44 6.76 0.03
CA ALA A 91 -0.38 5.80 -0.18
C ALA A 91 0.96 6.51 -0.12
N LYS A 92 1.89 5.96 0.63
CA LYS A 92 3.24 6.47 0.76
C LYS A 92 4.23 5.33 0.60
N ASN A 93 5.22 5.52 -0.24
CA ASN A 93 6.28 4.53 -0.46
C ASN A 93 7.61 5.26 -0.63
N ILE A 94 8.61 4.81 0.10
CA ILE A 94 9.97 5.37 0.08
C ILE A 94 10.92 4.27 -0.36
N LEU A 95 11.52 4.40 -1.55
CA LEU A 95 12.52 3.49 -2.12
C LEU A 95 12.08 2.01 -2.20
N GLY A 96 10.79 1.71 -2.08
CA GLY A 96 10.30 0.34 -1.95
C GLY A 96 10.63 -0.33 -0.61
N ILE A 97 11.22 0.41 0.33
CA ILE A 97 11.64 -0.10 1.64
C ILE A 97 10.52 0.04 2.66
N ILE A 98 9.93 1.22 2.75
CA ILE A 98 8.84 1.53 3.66
C ILE A 98 7.62 1.95 2.86
N GLY A 99 6.51 1.25 3.05
CA GLY A 99 5.24 1.59 2.46
C GLY A 99 4.16 1.75 3.52
N GLU A 100 3.29 2.72 3.33
CA GLU A 100 2.12 2.96 4.16
C GLU A 100 0.89 3.16 3.28
N TRP A 101 -0.17 2.47 3.63
CA TRP A 101 -1.47 2.58 2.99
C TRP A 101 -2.51 2.94 4.04
N CYS A 102 -3.21 4.02 3.84
CA CYS A 102 -4.25 4.47 4.75
C CYS A 102 -5.58 4.62 4.05
N THR A 103 -6.63 4.22 4.73
CA THR A 103 -8.03 4.47 4.34
C THR A 103 -8.58 5.57 5.23
N VAL A 104 -9.08 6.63 4.62
CA VAL A 104 -9.71 7.76 5.30
C VAL A 104 -11.19 7.76 4.94
N VAL A 105 -12.04 7.65 5.96
CA VAL A 105 -13.50 7.66 5.81
C VAL A 105 -14.05 8.91 6.45
N LYS A 106 -14.89 9.62 5.71
CA LYS A 106 -15.64 10.79 6.22
C LYS A 106 -17.12 10.48 6.16
N GLY A 107 -17.84 10.96 7.15
CA GLY A 107 -19.29 10.75 7.25
C GLY A 107 -19.89 11.31 8.53
N SER A 108 -20.94 10.69 8.95
CA SER A 108 -21.68 11.11 10.17
C SER A 108 -22.04 9.95 11.09
#